data_fcc7243230b6f2393df769cc65e82aa9
#
_entry.id   fcc7243230b6f2393df769cc65e82aa9
#
_cell.length_a   1.000
_cell.length_b   1.000
_cell.length_c   1.000
_cell.angle_alpha   90.00
_cell.angle_beta   90.00
_cell.angle_gamma   90.00
#
_symmetry.space_group_name_H-M   'P 1'
#
loop_
_entity.id
_entity.type
_entity.pdbx_description
1 polymer ?
#
loop_
_entity_poly.entity_id
_entity_poly.type
_entity_poly.pdbx_seq_one_letter_code
_entity_poly.pdbx_strand_id
1 'polypeptide(L)'
;YLPVIDDEDYGFAVVNVARQEGDPASLLNWMKAALHIRKQHPAFGRGALVLLEPADNSILAYIRSHGTDTLLVVNNLAAEERDVTLDLGRYEGYELRDLFTGAMLDRPASDSWAMSLPGYGYRWLALTR
;
A
#
# COMPACT_ATOMS: atom_id res chain seq x y z
N TYR A 1 37.79 -2.04 -7.06
CA TYR A 1 36.36 -1.75 -7.12
C TYR A 1 35.65 -2.86 -7.91
N LEU A 2 34.38 -3.10 -7.56
CA LEU A 2 33.57 -4.03 -8.28
C LEU A 2 33.30 -3.51 -9.71
N PRO A 3 33.29 -4.37 -10.74
CA PRO A 3 32.96 -3.95 -12.10
C PRO A 3 31.57 -3.35 -12.14
N VAL A 4 31.36 -2.37 -13.01
CA VAL A 4 30.03 -1.80 -13.27
C VAL A 4 29.15 -2.90 -13.88
N ILE A 5 27.93 -3.03 -13.36
CA ILE A 5 26.92 -3.93 -13.94
C ILE A 5 26.49 -3.34 -15.29
N ASP A 6 26.68 -4.10 -16.36
CA ASP A 6 26.34 -3.70 -17.72
C ASP A 6 25.70 -4.90 -18.46
N ASP A 7 24.65 -5.45 -17.87
CA ASP A 7 23.82 -6.50 -18.44
C ASP A 7 22.52 -5.94 -19.05
N GLU A 8 21.75 -6.79 -19.71
CA GLU A 8 20.52 -6.40 -20.39
C GLU A 8 19.41 -6.00 -19.42
N ASP A 9 19.44 -6.48 -18.17
CA ASP A 9 18.37 -6.24 -17.17
C ASP A 9 18.71 -5.10 -16.22
N TYR A 10 19.95 -5.00 -15.76
CA TYR A 10 20.36 -4.07 -14.69
C TYR A 10 21.45 -3.09 -15.11
N GLY A 11 21.90 -3.13 -16.38
CA GLY A 11 22.91 -2.23 -16.91
C GLY A 11 22.46 -0.75 -16.84
N PHE A 12 23.42 0.15 -16.74
CA PHE A 12 23.16 1.59 -16.62
C PHE A 12 22.40 2.18 -17.82
N ALA A 13 22.42 1.53 -18.98
CA ALA A 13 21.64 1.93 -20.14
C ALA A 13 20.14 1.60 -19.98
N VAL A 14 19.80 0.61 -19.15
CA VAL A 14 18.45 0.14 -18.90
C VAL A 14 17.90 0.75 -17.61
N VAL A 15 18.69 0.70 -16.53
CA VAL A 15 18.30 1.20 -15.22
C VAL A 15 18.98 2.55 -14.97
N ASN A 16 18.32 3.62 -15.36
CA ASN A 16 18.79 4.99 -15.10
C ASN A 16 17.62 5.94 -14.81
N VAL A 17 17.92 7.08 -14.20
CA VAL A 17 16.92 8.07 -13.78
C VAL A 17 16.12 8.61 -14.96
N ALA A 18 16.79 8.98 -16.06
CA ALA A 18 16.14 9.60 -17.21
C ALA A 18 15.09 8.66 -17.84
N ARG A 19 15.40 7.37 -17.94
CA ARG A 19 14.47 6.36 -18.46
C ARG A 19 13.31 6.14 -17.49
N GLN A 20 13.60 6.02 -16.19
CA GLN A 20 12.55 5.83 -15.19
C GLN A 20 11.64 7.07 -15.02
N GLU A 21 12.15 8.28 -15.19
CA GLU A 21 11.32 9.49 -15.18
C GLU A 21 10.30 9.51 -16.32
N GLY A 22 10.67 9.00 -17.48
CA GLY A 22 9.79 8.89 -18.64
C GLY A 22 8.75 7.76 -18.58
N ASP A 23 8.90 6.81 -17.64
CA ASP A 23 8.01 5.67 -17.48
C ASP A 23 7.12 5.82 -16.25
N PRO A 24 5.80 6.08 -16.41
CA PRO A 24 4.86 6.21 -15.29
C PRO A 24 4.79 4.97 -14.38
N ALA A 25 5.11 3.77 -14.90
CA ALA A 25 5.08 2.52 -14.15
C ALA A 25 6.42 2.20 -13.46
N SER A 26 7.44 3.05 -13.62
CA SER A 26 8.75 2.83 -13.03
C SER A 26 8.74 2.86 -11.50
N LEU A 27 9.69 2.15 -10.89
CA LEU A 27 9.89 2.19 -9.44
C LEU A 27 10.16 3.60 -8.94
N LEU A 28 10.88 4.43 -9.70
CA LEU A 28 11.16 5.83 -9.34
C LEU A 28 9.88 6.64 -9.22
N ASN A 29 8.98 6.55 -10.20
CA ASN A 29 7.72 7.29 -10.18
C ASN A 29 6.75 6.74 -9.12
N TRP A 30 6.72 5.43 -8.93
CA TRP A 30 5.98 4.83 -7.82
C TRP A 30 6.49 5.34 -6.46
N MET A 31 7.82 5.37 -6.26
CA MET A 31 8.41 5.86 -5.01
C MET A 31 8.12 7.34 -4.77
N LYS A 32 8.18 8.17 -5.83
CA LYS A 32 7.79 9.60 -5.75
C LYS A 32 6.34 9.74 -5.27
N ALA A 33 5.41 8.96 -5.85
CA ALA A 33 3.99 8.97 -5.44
C ALA A 33 3.81 8.50 -3.99
N ALA A 34 4.43 7.39 -3.60
CA ALA A 34 4.36 6.86 -2.24
C ALA A 34 4.89 7.87 -1.19
N LEU A 35 6.02 8.52 -1.46
CA LEU A 35 6.58 9.55 -0.58
C LEU A 35 5.69 10.80 -0.52
N HIS A 36 5.05 11.18 -1.62
CA HIS A 36 4.11 12.28 -1.65
C HIS A 36 2.89 11.99 -0.76
N ILE A 37 2.27 10.82 -0.92
CA ILE A 37 1.17 10.35 -0.07
C ILE A 37 1.60 10.34 1.40
N ARG A 38 2.75 9.75 1.70
CA ARG A 38 3.28 9.68 3.07
C ARG A 38 3.43 11.06 3.73
N LYS A 39 3.82 12.08 2.98
CA LYS A 39 3.96 13.45 3.49
C LYS A 39 2.62 14.10 3.82
N GLN A 40 1.57 13.73 3.10
CA GLN A 40 0.21 14.26 3.32
C GLN A 40 -0.48 13.63 4.54
N HIS A 41 -0.02 12.46 5.00
CA HIS A 41 -0.62 11.69 6.07
C HIS A 41 0.32 11.56 7.29
N PRO A 42 0.15 12.41 8.32
CA PRO A 42 0.95 12.33 9.55
C PRO A 42 0.91 10.96 10.24
N ALA A 43 -0.17 10.21 10.06
CA ALA A 43 -0.32 8.86 10.61
C ALA A 43 0.81 7.92 10.20
N PHE A 44 1.37 8.03 8.99
CA PHE A 44 2.49 7.19 8.56
C PHE A 44 3.77 7.39 9.39
N GLY A 45 4.03 8.63 9.81
CA GLY A 45 5.26 8.96 10.55
C GLY A 45 5.11 8.98 12.07
N ARG A 46 3.95 9.42 12.58
CA ARG A 46 3.71 9.72 14.00
C ARG A 46 2.57 8.92 14.61
N GLY A 47 1.80 8.18 13.78
CA GLY A 47 0.62 7.47 14.23
C GLY A 47 0.94 6.24 15.08
N ALA A 48 0.01 5.90 15.96
CA ALA A 48 -0.02 4.59 16.60
C ALA A 48 -0.11 3.50 15.53
N LEU A 49 0.53 2.34 15.79
CA LEU A 49 0.49 1.16 14.92
C LEU A 49 -0.34 0.07 15.61
N VAL A 50 -1.33 -0.45 14.91
CA VAL A 50 -2.10 -1.62 15.32
C VAL A 50 -2.00 -2.66 14.20
N LEU A 51 -1.36 -3.77 14.47
CA LEU A 51 -1.33 -4.92 13.56
C LEU A 51 -2.71 -5.58 13.56
N LEU A 52 -3.18 -5.96 12.39
CA LEU A 52 -4.36 -6.79 12.21
C LEU A 52 -3.91 -8.25 12.00
N GLU A 53 -4.75 -9.19 12.35
CA GLU A 53 -4.45 -10.62 12.29
C GLU A 53 -5.33 -11.30 11.21
N PRO A 54 -4.99 -11.14 9.92
CA PRO A 54 -5.66 -11.90 8.88
C PRO A 54 -5.38 -13.40 9.02
N ALA A 55 -6.32 -14.23 8.55
CA ALA A 55 -6.15 -15.68 8.62
C ALA A 55 -5.00 -16.20 7.74
N ASP A 56 -4.66 -15.48 6.67
CA ASP A 56 -3.56 -15.83 5.77
C ASP A 56 -2.26 -15.13 6.22
N ASN A 57 -1.26 -15.92 6.58
CA ASN A 57 0.05 -15.45 7.05
C ASN A 57 0.88 -14.72 5.97
N SER A 58 0.49 -14.81 4.71
CA SER A 58 1.12 -14.03 3.63
C SER A 58 0.59 -12.59 3.53
N ILE A 59 -0.43 -12.25 4.31
CA ILE A 59 -1.02 -10.92 4.32
C ILE A 59 -0.48 -10.13 5.51
N LEU A 60 0.13 -8.99 5.22
CA LEU A 60 0.51 -8.00 6.23
C LEU A 60 -0.52 -6.87 6.21
N ALA A 61 -1.31 -6.76 7.27
CA ALA A 61 -2.31 -5.70 7.42
C ALA A 61 -2.13 -4.94 8.73
N TYR A 62 -2.26 -3.62 8.69
CA TYR A 62 -2.16 -2.78 9.89
C TYR A 62 -2.90 -1.45 9.73
N ILE A 63 -3.29 -0.90 10.87
CA ILE A 63 -3.85 0.45 11.00
C ILE A 63 -2.78 1.40 11.53
N ARG A 64 -2.70 2.59 10.95
CA ARG A 64 -1.97 3.73 11.49
C ARG A 64 -2.97 4.84 11.82
N SER A 65 -2.87 5.44 13.01
CA SER A 65 -3.78 6.51 13.40
C SER A 65 -3.08 7.65 14.13
N HIS A 66 -3.37 8.89 13.73
CA HIS A 66 -2.88 10.11 14.36
C HIS A 66 -3.95 11.20 14.28
N GLY A 67 -4.56 11.56 15.42
CA GLY A 67 -5.70 12.46 15.43
C GLY A 67 -6.88 11.92 14.61
N THR A 68 -7.30 12.65 13.61
CA THR A 68 -8.36 12.25 12.67
C THR A 68 -7.84 11.48 11.45
N ASP A 69 -6.52 11.41 11.27
CA ASP A 69 -5.89 10.71 10.15
C ASP A 69 -5.76 9.22 10.48
N THR A 70 -6.56 8.39 9.85
CA THR A 70 -6.56 6.92 10.04
C THR A 70 -6.36 6.22 8.72
N LEU A 71 -5.38 5.34 8.67
CA LEU A 71 -4.95 4.63 7.48
C LEU A 71 -4.97 3.13 7.71
N LEU A 72 -5.50 2.39 6.75
CA LEU A 72 -5.36 0.95 6.64
C LEU A 72 -4.34 0.64 5.53
N VAL A 73 -3.33 -0.13 5.87
CA VAL A 73 -2.35 -0.65 4.91
C VAL A 73 -2.49 -2.17 4.85
N VAL A 74 -2.64 -2.69 3.63
CA VAL A 74 -2.74 -4.13 3.37
C VAL A 74 -1.76 -4.50 2.27
N ASN A 75 -0.95 -5.53 2.50
CA ASN A 75 0.02 -6.03 1.55
C ASN A 75 -0.12 -7.55 1.42
N ASN A 76 -0.15 -8.04 0.20
CA ASN A 76 0.01 -9.45 -0.12
C ASN A 76 1.51 -9.71 -0.38
N LEU A 77 2.14 -10.52 0.45
CA LEU A 77 3.57 -10.86 0.37
C LEU A 77 3.82 -12.16 -0.45
N ALA A 78 2.75 -12.80 -0.93
CA ALA A 78 2.83 -13.96 -1.81
C ALA A 78 2.84 -13.54 -3.30
N ALA A 79 3.37 -14.42 -4.15
CA ALA A 79 3.34 -14.23 -5.60
C ALA A 79 1.95 -14.43 -6.23
N GLU A 80 1.09 -15.19 -5.56
CA GLU A 80 -0.26 -15.49 -6.02
C GLU A 80 -1.28 -14.49 -5.45
N GLU A 81 -2.41 -14.40 -6.15
CA GLU A 81 -3.57 -13.67 -5.65
C GLU A 81 -4.07 -14.27 -4.32
N ARG A 82 -4.48 -13.40 -3.39
CA ARG A 82 -5.03 -13.79 -2.09
C ARG A 82 -6.30 -13.01 -1.78
N ASP A 83 -7.26 -13.75 -1.24
CA ASP A 83 -8.43 -13.16 -0.62
C ASP A 83 -8.09 -12.74 0.81
N VAL A 84 -8.38 -11.50 1.12
CA VAL A 84 -8.08 -10.89 2.42
C VAL A 84 -9.39 -10.59 3.12
N THR A 85 -9.54 -11.10 4.33
CA THR A 85 -10.65 -10.74 5.22
C THR A 85 -10.08 -10.12 6.49
N LEU A 86 -10.57 -8.94 6.85
CA LEU A 86 -10.12 -8.18 8.02
C LEU A 86 -11.30 -7.83 8.91
N ASP A 87 -11.10 -7.92 10.22
CA ASP A 87 -12.01 -7.34 11.18
C ASP A 87 -11.83 -5.81 11.22
N LEU A 88 -12.79 -5.11 10.68
CA LEU A 88 -12.88 -3.66 10.68
C LEU A 88 -14.15 -3.15 11.39
N GLY A 89 -14.78 -3.93 12.25
CA GLY A 89 -16.01 -3.56 12.96
C GLY A 89 -15.89 -2.26 13.73
N ARG A 90 -14.70 -1.96 14.27
CA ARG A 90 -14.42 -0.66 14.92
C ARG A 90 -14.56 0.54 13.97
N TYR A 91 -14.47 0.30 12.67
CA TYR A 91 -14.55 1.32 11.60
C TYR A 91 -15.82 1.16 10.77
N GLU A 92 -16.84 0.50 11.30
CA GLU A 92 -18.15 0.40 10.66
C GLU A 92 -18.68 1.79 10.29
N GLY A 93 -19.17 1.91 9.05
CA GLY A 93 -19.67 3.17 8.50
C GLY A 93 -18.60 4.17 8.03
N TYR A 94 -17.31 3.86 8.19
CA TYR A 94 -16.25 4.67 7.59
C TYR A 94 -16.19 4.47 6.07
N GLU A 95 -15.80 5.51 5.35
CA GLU A 95 -15.47 5.44 3.94
C GLU A 95 -14.02 5.03 3.78
N LEU A 96 -13.73 4.13 2.83
CA LEU A 96 -12.38 3.71 2.47
C LEU A 96 -12.02 4.30 1.12
N ARG A 97 -10.97 5.09 1.07
CA ARG A 97 -10.44 5.68 -0.16
C ARG A 97 -9.00 5.23 -0.41
N ASP A 98 -8.75 4.65 -1.56
CA ASP A 98 -7.40 4.29 -2.00
C ASP A 98 -6.56 5.55 -2.25
N LEU A 99 -5.39 5.63 -1.62
CA LEU A 99 -4.55 6.82 -1.65
C LEU A 99 -3.76 6.97 -2.96
N PHE A 100 -3.53 5.88 -3.70
CA PHE A 100 -2.84 5.93 -4.99
C PHE A 100 -3.79 6.25 -6.13
N THR A 101 -4.99 5.68 -6.11
CA THR A 101 -5.96 5.80 -7.22
C THR A 101 -7.06 6.81 -6.96
N GLY A 102 -7.29 7.16 -5.70
CA GLY A 102 -8.42 7.98 -5.28
C GLY A 102 -9.77 7.24 -5.30
N ALA A 103 -9.79 5.96 -5.68
CA ALA A 103 -11.01 5.17 -5.76
C ALA A 103 -11.63 4.95 -4.38
N MET A 104 -12.95 4.99 -4.33
CA MET A 104 -13.71 4.59 -3.15
C MET A 104 -13.93 3.09 -3.17
N LEU A 105 -13.74 2.45 -2.03
CA LEU A 105 -14.01 1.03 -1.82
C LEU A 105 -15.30 0.86 -1.01
N ASP A 106 -15.83 -0.36 -1.01
CA ASP A 106 -16.99 -0.71 -0.21
C ASP A 106 -16.71 -0.48 1.29
N ARG A 107 -17.71 0.05 1.98
CA ARG A 107 -17.60 0.33 3.41
C ARG A 107 -17.51 -0.98 4.20
N PRO A 108 -16.77 -0.98 5.31
CA PRO A 108 -16.86 -2.09 6.26
C PRO A 108 -18.30 -2.23 6.73
N ALA A 109 -18.87 -3.42 6.51
CA ALA A 109 -20.17 -3.79 7.03
C ALA A 109 -19.96 -4.79 8.17
N SER A 110 -20.45 -4.45 9.39
CA SER A 110 -20.27 -5.29 10.58
C SER A 110 -18.81 -5.67 10.88
N ASP A 111 -18.54 -6.93 11.14
CA ASP A 111 -17.28 -7.42 11.72
C ASP A 111 -16.23 -7.83 10.67
N SER A 112 -16.60 -7.94 9.39
CA SER A 112 -15.66 -8.37 8.36
C SER A 112 -15.72 -7.52 7.11
N TRP A 113 -14.54 -7.19 6.60
CA TRP A 113 -14.35 -6.52 5.33
C TRP A 113 -13.42 -7.37 4.48
N ALA A 114 -13.83 -7.65 3.25
CA ALA A 114 -13.13 -8.55 2.35
C ALA A 114 -12.72 -7.86 1.05
N MET A 115 -11.56 -8.27 0.54
CA MET A 115 -11.06 -7.85 -0.77
C MET A 115 -10.12 -8.90 -1.34
N SER A 116 -9.88 -8.89 -2.66
CA SER A 116 -8.81 -9.65 -3.28
C SER A 116 -7.61 -8.76 -3.59
N LEU A 117 -6.40 -9.28 -3.41
CA LEU A 117 -5.14 -8.63 -3.77
C LEU A 117 -4.36 -9.54 -4.73
N PRO A 118 -3.92 -9.02 -5.87
CA PRO A 118 -3.03 -9.76 -6.77
C PRO A 118 -1.71 -10.11 -6.07
N GLY A 119 -0.94 -10.99 -6.65
CA GLY A 119 0.41 -11.31 -6.15
C GLY A 119 1.26 -10.05 -5.97
N TYR A 120 1.89 -9.91 -4.80
CA TYR A 120 2.63 -8.73 -4.36
C TYR A 120 1.82 -7.42 -4.39
N GLY A 121 0.49 -7.54 -4.44
CA GLY A 121 -0.42 -6.40 -4.42
C GLY A 121 -0.47 -5.71 -3.06
N TYR A 122 -0.81 -4.43 -3.08
CA TYR A 122 -0.93 -3.61 -1.86
C TYR A 122 -2.08 -2.61 -1.98
N ARG A 123 -2.58 -2.14 -0.84
CA ARG A 123 -3.52 -1.02 -0.72
C ARG A 123 -3.14 -0.12 0.45
N TRP A 124 -3.16 1.17 0.20
CA TRP A 124 -3.09 2.19 1.24
C TRP A 124 -4.42 2.95 1.22
N LEU A 125 -5.20 2.78 2.26
CA LEU A 125 -6.57 3.26 2.34
C LEU A 125 -6.70 4.30 3.45
N ALA A 126 -7.27 5.47 3.13
CA ALA A 126 -7.72 6.41 4.14
C ALA A 126 -9.12 6.00 4.63
N LEU A 127 -9.30 5.97 5.96
CA LEU A 127 -10.57 5.74 6.62
C LEU A 127 -11.11 7.10 7.10
N THR A 128 -12.23 7.53 6.55
CA THR A 128 -12.89 8.80 6.89
C THR A 128 -14.32 8.56 7.31
N ARG A 129 -14.82 9.36 8.25
CA ARG A 129 -16.19 9.25 8.78
C ARG A 129 -17.08 10.29 8.13
#